data_fabbd1612c20062d2e77da26c9f126d6
#
_entry.id   fabbd1612c20062d2e77da26c9f126d6
#
_cell.length_a   1.000
_cell.length_b   1.000
_cell.length_c   1.000
_cell.angle_alpha   90.00
_cell.angle_beta   90.00
_cell.angle_gamma   90.00
#
_symmetry.space_group_name_H-M   'P 1'
#
loop_
_entity.id
_entity.type
_entity.pdbx_description
1 polymer ?
#
loop_
_entity_poly.entity_id
_entity_poly.type
_entity_poly.pdbx_seq_one_letter_code
_entity_poly.pdbx_strand_id
1 'polypeptide(L)'
;MNSYVGIDVSKDKLDVSLLRDGKYESSEVANNRQGFNQVHHWLKKRQATGAGVCLEATGIYSDEVALFLHERGYRVSVVNPARIAAFASSQMRRSKTDALDAQVIAAFAQALQPAVWTPPEQARSALTCP
;
A
#
# COMPACT_ATOMS: atom_id res chain seq x y z
N MET A 1 -13.44 3.84 -12.78
CA MET A 1 -13.74 3.37 -11.42
C MET A 1 -12.48 3.47 -10.57
N ASN A 2 -12.58 4.14 -9.45
CA ASN A 2 -11.38 4.44 -8.65
C ASN A 2 -11.26 3.46 -7.49
N SER A 3 -10.20 2.68 -7.53
CA SER A 3 -9.86 1.75 -6.46
C SER A 3 -8.59 2.23 -5.79
N TYR A 4 -8.57 2.18 -4.47
CA TYR A 4 -7.42 2.59 -3.66
C TYR A 4 -7.07 1.49 -2.70
N VAL A 5 -5.77 1.26 -2.53
CA VAL A 5 -5.27 0.19 -1.67
C VAL A 5 -4.39 0.82 -0.62
N GLY A 6 -4.65 0.47 0.63
CA GLY A 6 -3.76 0.83 1.74
C GLY A 6 -3.05 -0.41 2.23
N ILE A 7 -1.77 -0.29 2.50
CA ILE A 7 -0.96 -1.38 3.03
C ILE A 7 -0.28 -0.91 4.29
N ASP A 8 -0.58 -1.60 5.39
CA ASP A 8 0.13 -1.41 6.64
C ASP A 8 1.26 -2.42 6.68
N VAL A 9 2.49 -1.91 6.67
CA VAL A 9 3.69 -2.73 6.54
C VAL A 9 4.32 -2.95 7.90
N SER A 10 4.60 -4.21 8.21
CA SER A 10 5.42 -4.55 9.35
C SER A 10 6.50 -5.52 8.92
N LYS A 11 7.40 -5.87 9.83
CA LYS A 11 8.56 -6.70 9.50
C LYS A 11 8.15 -8.02 8.85
N ASP A 12 7.12 -8.65 9.40
CA ASP A 12 6.78 -10.03 9.01
C ASP A 12 5.50 -10.15 8.20
N LYS A 13 4.69 -9.10 8.17
CA LYS A 13 3.40 -9.19 7.48
C LYS A 13 2.97 -7.87 6.87
N LEU A 14 2.01 -7.98 5.96
CA LEU A 14 1.34 -6.85 5.33
C LEU A 14 -0.16 -6.99 5.57
N ASP A 15 -0.77 -5.93 6.05
CA ASP A 15 -2.23 -5.84 6.09
C ASP A 15 -2.68 -4.96 4.93
N VAL A 16 -3.53 -5.50 4.08
CA VAL A 16 -3.94 -4.86 2.84
C VAL A 16 -5.42 -4.56 2.90
N SER A 17 -5.80 -3.36 2.54
CA SER A 17 -7.20 -2.97 2.46
C SER A 17 -7.49 -2.34 1.12
N LEU A 18 -8.52 -2.83 0.43
CA LEU A 18 -8.98 -2.28 -0.83
C LEU A 18 -10.23 -1.44 -0.56
N LEU A 19 -10.17 -0.18 -0.92
CA LEU A 19 -11.31 0.74 -0.82
C LEU A 19 -11.87 0.99 -2.21
N ARG A 20 -13.13 0.64 -2.41
CA ARG A 20 -13.83 0.84 -3.67
C ARG A 20 -15.30 1.03 -3.40
N ASP A 21 -15.88 2.09 -3.97
CA ASP A 21 -17.30 2.42 -3.81
C ASP A 21 -17.73 2.51 -2.35
N GLY A 22 -16.86 3.09 -1.52
CA GLY A 22 -17.13 3.28 -0.10
C GLY A 22 -17.04 2.02 0.74
N LYS A 23 -16.58 0.91 0.16
CA LYS A 23 -16.50 -0.37 0.87
C LYS A 23 -15.05 -0.82 0.97
N TYR A 24 -14.74 -1.48 2.07
CA TYR A 24 -13.41 -2.00 2.33
C TYR A 24 -13.41 -3.52 2.27
N GLU A 25 -12.39 -4.07 1.62
CA GLU A 25 -12.07 -5.49 1.69
C GLU A 25 -10.63 -5.60 2.16
N SER A 26 -10.37 -6.53 3.06
CA SER A 26 -9.06 -6.63 3.70
C SER A 26 -8.48 -8.03 3.56
N SER A 27 -7.15 -8.09 3.57
CA SER A 27 -6.42 -9.35 3.52
C SER A 27 -5.10 -9.17 4.27
N GLU A 28 -4.55 -10.26 4.76
CA GLU A 28 -3.25 -10.26 5.44
C GLU A 28 -2.35 -11.27 4.75
N VAL A 29 -1.11 -10.87 4.47
CA VAL A 29 -0.13 -11.75 3.84
C VAL A 29 1.22 -11.55 4.50
N ALA A 30 2.14 -12.48 4.24
CA ALA A 30 3.50 -12.33 4.74
C ALA A 30 4.25 -11.23 3.98
N ASN A 31 5.18 -10.57 4.66
CA ASN A 31 6.02 -9.56 4.05
C ASN A 31 7.24 -10.23 3.41
N ASN A 32 6.99 -10.93 2.29
CA ASN A 32 8.02 -11.57 1.51
C ASN A 32 7.51 -11.73 0.07
N ARG A 33 8.34 -12.28 -0.80
CA ARG A 33 8.00 -12.41 -2.22
C ARG A 33 6.71 -13.18 -2.44
N GLN A 34 6.51 -14.24 -1.68
CA GLN A 34 5.30 -15.05 -1.78
C GLN A 34 4.07 -14.24 -1.39
N GLY A 35 4.18 -13.46 -0.31
CA GLY A 35 3.10 -12.59 0.11
C GLY A 35 2.81 -11.50 -0.90
N PHE A 36 3.82 -10.94 -1.54
CA PHE A 36 3.64 -9.92 -2.58
C PHE A 36 2.85 -10.49 -3.76
N ASN A 37 3.18 -11.71 -4.18
CA ASN A 37 2.45 -12.39 -5.24
C ASN A 37 0.99 -12.62 -4.84
N GLN A 38 0.76 -12.95 -3.58
CA GLN A 38 -0.60 -13.15 -3.07
C GLN A 38 -1.42 -11.85 -3.11
N VAL A 39 -0.81 -10.73 -2.76
CA VAL A 39 -1.47 -9.42 -2.84
C VAL A 39 -1.83 -9.09 -4.29
N HIS A 40 -0.89 -9.27 -5.20
CA HIS A 40 -1.13 -8.99 -6.60
C HIS A 40 -2.27 -9.87 -7.14
N HIS A 41 -2.25 -11.15 -6.80
CA HIS A 41 -3.29 -12.09 -7.22
C HIS A 41 -4.65 -11.72 -6.63
N TRP A 42 -4.67 -11.35 -5.36
CA TRP A 42 -5.89 -10.93 -4.66
C TRP A 42 -6.50 -9.69 -5.30
N LEU A 43 -5.67 -8.72 -5.66
CA LEU A 43 -6.12 -7.52 -6.35
C LEU A 43 -6.57 -7.82 -7.78
N LYS A 44 -5.87 -8.72 -8.46
CA LYS A 44 -6.21 -9.12 -9.81
C LYS A 44 -7.60 -9.78 -9.86
N LYS A 45 -7.89 -10.64 -8.89
CA LYS A 45 -9.20 -11.27 -8.78
C LYS A 45 -10.32 -10.25 -8.60
N ARG A 46 -10.01 -9.13 -7.98
CA ARG A 46 -10.97 -8.05 -7.71
C ARG A 46 -11.00 -6.99 -8.79
N GLN A 47 -10.28 -7.24 -9.89
CA GLN A 47 -10.19 -6.31 -11.01
C GLN A 47 -9.67 -4.94 -10.54
N ALA A 48 -8.68 -4.96 -9.66
CA ALA A 48 -8.08 -3.75 -9.10
C ALA A 48 -6.62 -3.58 -9.50
N THR A 49 -6.18 -4.25 -10.56
CA THR A 49 -4.82 -4.04 -11.08
C THR A 49 -4.68 -2.60 -11.56
N GLY A 50 -3.52 -2.02 -11.27
CA GLY A 50 -3.29 -0.62 -11.62
C GLY A 50 -3.88 0.38 -10.65
N ALA A 51 -4.47 -0.09 -9.55
CA ALA A 51 -5.03 0.80 -8.54
C ALA A 51 -3.95 1.65 -7.89
N GLY A 52 -4.37 2.74 -7.27
CA GLY A 52 -3.48 3.54 -6.44
C GLY A 52 -3.21 2.78 -5.14
N VAL A 53 -1.94 2.49 -4.88
CA VAL A 53 -1.52 1.81 -3.67
C VAL A 53 -0.74 2.78 -2.80
N CYS A 54 -1.14 2.91 -1.54
CA CYS A 54 -0.47 3.79 -0.59
C CYS A 54 0.05 2.97 0.57
N LEU A 55 1.26 3.26 1.00
CA LEU A 55 1.83 2.63 2.18
C LEU A 55 2.70 3.63 2.94
N GLU A 56 2.89 3.35 4.22
CA GLU A 56 3.76 4.17 5.04
C GLU A 56 5.22 3.83 4.77
N ALA A 57 6.05 4.87 4.78
CA ALA A 57 7.50 4.69 4.66
C ALA A 57 8.02 4.10 5.97
N THR A 58 8.32 2.80 5.95
CA THR A 58 8.83 2.08 7.11
C THR A 58 10.23 1.54 6.84
N GLY A 59 11.02 2.27 6.05
CA GLY A 59 12.38 1.89 5.72
C GLY A 59 12.45 0.61 4.92
N ILE A 60 13.36 -0.27 5.31
CA ILE A 60 13.62 -1.48 4.52
C ILE A 60 12.40 -2.39 4.42
N TYR A 61 11.48 -2.32 5.39
CA TYR A 61 10.33 -3.22 5.37
C TYR A 61 9.30 -2.87 4.32
N SER A 62 9.26 -1.62 3.87
CA SER A 62 8.31 -1.19 2.84
C SER A 62 8.93 -1.16 1.44
N ASP A 63 10.25 -1.15 1.34
CA ASP A 63 10.92 -0.92 0.05
C ASP A 63 10.64 -2.04 -0.95
N GLU A 64 10.72 -3.28 -0.53
CA GLU A 64 10.56 -4.42 -1.44
C GLU A 64 9.14 -4.51 -2.00
N VAL A 65 8.14 -4.35 -1.14
CA VAL A 65 6.75 -4.43 -1.60
C VAL A 65 6.41 -3.24 -2.50
N ALA A 66 6.91 -2.06 -2.16
CA ALA A 66 6.69 -0.88 -2.99
C ALA A 66 7.25 -1.09 -4.40
N LEU A 67 8.46 -1.60 -4.48
CA LEU A 67 9.11 -1.84 -5.76
C LEU A 67 8.41 -2.94 -6.55
N PHE A 68 8.02 -4.02 -5.88
CA PHE A 68 7.30 -5.12 -6.50
C PHE A 68 6.02 -4.62 -7.17
N LEU A 69 5.23 -3.83 -6.45
CA LEU A 69 3.96 -3.33 -6.98
C LEU A 69 4.17 -2.27 -8.06
N HIS A 70 5.18 -1.42 -7.89
CA HIS A 70 5.53 -0.44 -8.90
C HIS A 70 5.83 -1.12 -10.24
N GLU A 71 6.58 -2.21 -10.21
CA GLU A 71 6.96 -2.91 -11.42
C GLU A 71 5.80 -3.61 -12.10
N ARG A 72 4.73 -3.86 -11.36
CA ARG A 72 3.54 -4.50 -11.93
C ARG A 72 2.48 -3.49 -12.37
N GLY A 73 2.85 -2.22 -12.44
CA GLY A 73 1.99 -1.20 -13.01
C GLY A 73 1.05 -0.51 -12.03
N TYR A 74 1.20 -0.77 -10.74
CA TYR A 74 0.40 -0.06 -9.73
C TYR A 74 0.97 1.34 -9.52
N ARG A 75 0.10 2.28 -9.19
CA ARG A 75 0.51 3.63 -8.83
C ARG A 75 0.81 3.67 -7.34
N VAL A 76 2.07 3.44 -7.00
CA VAL A 76 2.50 3.30 -5.60
C VAL A 76 2.85 4.67 -5.05
N SER A 77 2.33 4.97 -3.85
CA SER A 77 2.70 6.17 -3.10
C SER A 77 3.26 5.74 -1.76
N VAL A 78 4.48 6.16 -1.45
CA VAL A 78 5.12 5.89 -0.17
C VAL A 78 5.08 7.19 0.63
N VAL A 79 4.40 7.18 1.75
CA VAL A 79 4.01 8.40 2.46
C VAL A 79 4.60 8.41 3.85
N ASN A 80 5.00 9.60 4.29
CA ASN A 80 5.50 9.80 5.65
C ASN A 80 4.42 9.42 6.67
N PRO A 81 4.77 8.60 7.68
CA PRO A 81 3.80 8.19 8.70
C PRO A 81 3.11 9.36 9.40
N ALA A 82 3.80 10.50 9.56
CA ALA A 82 3.21 11.66 10.20
C ALA A 82 2.00 12.19 9.44
N ARG A 83 2.03 12.12 8.11
CA ARG A 83 0.89 12.57 7.29
C ARG A 83 -0.31 11.67 7.48
N ILE A 84 -0.09 10.38 7.56
CA ILE A 84 -1.16 9.41 7.77
C ILE A 84 -1.73 9.56 9.18
N ALA A 85 -0.86 9.76 10.17
CA ALA A 85 -1.30 9.98 11.55
C ALA A 85 -2.16 11.25 11.66
N ALA A 86 -1.78 12.33 11.00
CA ALA A 86 -2.56 13.56 11.01
C ALA A 86 -3.93 13.34 10.35
N PHE A 87 -3.98 12.62 9.26
CA PHE A 87 -5.24 12.29 8.60
C PHE A 87 -6.12 11.43 9.51
N ALA A 88 -5.55 10.42 10.15
CA ALA A 88 -6.29 9.56 11.06
C ALA A 88 -6.90 10.36 12.21
N SER A 89 -6.15 11.32 12.76
CA SER A 89 -6.66 12.19 13.81
C SER A 89 -7.83 13.04 13.32
N SER A 90 -7.73 13.56 12.10
CA SER A 90 -8.81 14.39 11.52
C SER A 90 -10.08 13.56 11.29
N GLN A 91 -9.95 12.25 11.11
CA GLN A 91 -11.08 11.35 10.93
C GLN A 91 -11.61 10.82 12.26
N MET A 92 -11.02 11.24 13.37
CA MET A 92 -11.43 10.86 14.73
C MET A 92 -11.45 9.34 14.93
N ARG A 93 -10.51 8.65 14.31
CA ARG A 93 -10.42 7.21 14.47
C ARG A 93 -9.63 6.86 15.72
N ARG A 94 -10.19 6.01 16.56
CA ARG A 94 -9.62 5.72 17.87
C ARG A 94 -9.12 4.28 18.02
N SER A 95 -9.70 3.36 17.30
CA SER A 95 -9.28 1.97 17.38
C SER A 95 -8.02 1.74 16.55
N LYS A 96 -7.10 0.96 17.11
CA LYS A 96 -5.85 0.67 16.42
C LYS A 96 -5.71 -0.83 16.26
N THR A 97 -6.29 -1.34 15.19
CA THR A 97 -6.01 -2.69 14.74
C THR A 97 -5.30 -2.59 13.40
N ASP A 98 -4.54 -3.60 13.05
CA ASP A 98 -3.80 -3.59 11.79
C ASP A 98 -4.73 -3.41 10.59
N ALA A 99 -5.90 -4.03 10.64
CA ALA A 99 -6.88 -3.90 9.56
C ALA A 99 -7.37 -2.46 9.44
N LEU A 100 -7.61 -1.79 10.58
CA LEU A 100 -8.04 -0.39 10.56
C LEU A 100 -6.94 0.54 10.08
N ASP A 101 -5.69 0.23 10.41
CA ASP A 101 -4.57 1.02 9.92
C ASP A 101 -4.49 0.97 8.39
N ALA A 102 -4.66 -0.21 7.81
CA ALA A 102 -4.66 -0.35 6.36
C ALA A 102 -5.86 0.38 5.74
N GLN A 103 -7.02 0.35 6.39
CA GLN A 103 -8.20 1.08 5.92
C GLN A 103 -7.96 2.59 5.93
N VAL A 104 -7.33 3.10 6.99
CA VAL A 104 -7.00 4.52 7.09
C VAL A 104 -6.05 4.93 5.96
N ILE A 105 -5.07 4.09 5.67
CA ILE A 105 -4.13 4.37 4.59
C ILE A 105 -4.86 4.39 3.24
N ALA A 106 -5.78 3.48 3.01
CA ALA A 106 -6.57 3.47 1.79
C ALA A 106 -7.44 4.73 1.69
N ALA A 107 -8.06 5.14 2.78
CA ALA A 107 -8.87 6.36 2.82
C ALA A 107 -8.00 7.60 2.57
N PHE A 108 -6.80 7.63 3.11
CA PHE A 108 -5.83 8.69 2.86
C PHE A 108 -5.52 8.79 1.36
N ALA A 109 -5.28 7.64 0.72
CA ALA A 109 -4.98 7.61 -0.70
C ALA A 109 -6.13 8.17 -1.53
N GLN A 110 -7.36 7.83 -1.18
CA GLN A 110 -8.53 8.33 -1.89
C GLN A 110 -8.71 9.83 -1.71
N ALA A 111 -8.59 10.30 -0.47
CA ALA A 111 -8.88 11.68 -0.13
C ALA A 111 -7.81 12.64 -0.65
N LEU A 112 -6.55 12.28 -0.53
CA LEU A 112 -5.45 13.20 -0.80
C LEU A 112 -4.68 12.87 -2.08
N GLN A 113 -4.85 11.69 -2.63
CA GLN A 113 -4.21 11.26 -3.88
C GLN A 113 -2.74 11.67 -3.92
N PRO A 114 -1.93 11.12 -3.00
CA PRO A 114 -0.52 11.52 -2.89
C PRO A 114 0.25 11.22 -4.17
N ALA A 115 1.35 11.93 -4.33
CA ALA A 115 2.20 11.76 -5.52
C ALA A 115 2.68 10.33 -5.65
N VAL A 116 2.79 9.88 -6.89
CA VAL A 116 3.31 8.55 -7.18
C VAL A 116 4.81 8.51 -6.84
N TRP A 117 5.18 7.49 -6.10
CA TRP A 117 6.56 7.28 -5.68
C TRP A 117 7.41 6.80 -6.87
N THR A 118 8.61 7.33 -6.96
CA THR A 118 9.59 6.90 -7.94
C THR A 118 10.67 6.10 -7.22
N PRO A 119 10.96 4.87 -7.66
CA PRO A 119 11.99 4.07 -7.00
C PRO A 119 13.34 4.76 -7.03
N PRO A 120 14.15 4.59 -5.98
CA PRO A 120 15.52 5.08 -6.01
C PRO A 120 16.29 4.46 -7.17
N GLU A 121 17.20 5.23 -7.74
CA GLU A 121 17.96 4.76 -8.89
C GLU A 121 18.73 3.48 -8.59
N GLN A 122 19.29 3.37 -7.39
CA GLN A 122 20.02 2.19 -6.97
C GLN A 122 19.14 0.93 -6.99
N ALA A 123 17.91 1.04 -6.52
CA ALA A 123 16.98 -0.08 -6.56
C ALA A 123 16.61 -0.46 -7.98
N ARG A 124 16.41 0.53 -8.86
CA ARG A 124 16.12 0.29 -10.26
C ARG A 124 17.28 -0.42 -10.95
N SER A 125 18.50 0.03 -10.67
CA SER A 125 19.70 -0.58 -11.25
C SER A 125 19.85 -2.03 -10.81
N ALA A 126 19.56 -2.32 -9.54
CA ALA A 126 19.66 -3.68 -9.03
C ALA A 126 18.68 -4.62 -9.71
N LEU A 127 17.53 -4.10 -10.16
CA LEU A 127 16.50 -4.92 -10.79
C LEU A 127 16.63 -5.01 -12.29
N THR A 128 17.16 -3.97 -12.91
CA THR A 128 17.29 -3.92 -14.37
C THR A 128 18.67 -4.33 -14.86
N CYS A 129 19.61 -4.50 -13.95
CA CYS A 129 20.96 -4.93 -14.31
C CYS A 129 20.93 -6.34 -14.87
N PRO A 130 21.46 -6.54 -16.07
CA PRO A 130 21.50 -7.88 -16.67
C PRO A 130 22.45 -8.80 -15.94
#